data_af63cf7959d707ccde8cc66a8f60538d
#
_entry.id   af63cf7959d707ccde8cc66a8f60538d
#
_cell.length_a   1.000
_cell.length_b   1.000
_cell.length_c   1.000
_cell.angle_alpha   90.00
_cell.angle_beta   90.00
_cell.angle_gamma   90.00
#
_symmetry.space_group_name_H-M   'P 1'
#
loop_
_entity.id
_entity.type
_entity.pdbx_description
1 polymer ?
#
loop_
_entity_poly.entity_id
_entity_poly.type
_entity_poly.pdbx_seq_one_letter_code
_entity_poly.pdbx_strand_id
1 'polypeptide(L)'
;MSKILITSALPYINGVKHLGNLVGSLLPADVHARFRRQVGDEVLFICGTDEHGTPAELGAIEAGEDVRHYCDAQYAIQADIYRRFGLSFDHFGRSSCRQNHALTQHFYARLDAAGLIEERPVRQVWSSIDRRFLPDRYVLGTCPHCGFAAARGDQCDACGTLLDPADLLQPRSALSGDTGVELRATRHSFLRQSLLVDRLDAWVGTRTGWPAFVTALARSWLTSDLRDRCITRDLSWGVPVPGAANKVFYVWFDAPIGYIAATQEWAEGDPARRNWKDWWWQADDISYIQFLGKDNVPFHAVSFPATLIGSGEPWKTVDVIKGFHWLTYEGGKFSTSRRRGIFTDAALEELPADLWRWWLIANAPETSDTDFTVSRFAADVNKDLADVFGNLVNRVVRFSAQAFGGRVPGGGKAGEREHALSAEIGTRVARLRTHHEALEFRQAAAETRAIWARANTYVQETAPWTAINSDPARAAVVTRTALNLIRLSAVLAWSIVPTLAGKVLSALGEDAPIPLWPAQAGSGLALDLPAGRPIGPIGPLVAKLGAADVARLSQRFAG
;
A
#
# COMPACT_ATOMS: atom_id res chain seq x y z
N MET A 1 -22.52 -2.03 10.02
CA MET A 1 -21.80 -1.42 8.89
C MET A 1 -20.98 -0.29 9.47
N SER A 2 -19.67 -0.42 9.47
CA SER A 2 -18.76 0.60 9.98
C SER A 2 -18.26 1.46 8.82
N LYS A 3 -17.91 2.72 9.10
CA LYS A 3 -17.25 3.60 8.13
C LYS A 3 -15.74 3.53 8.31
N ILE A 4 -15.01 3.22 7.25
CA ILE A 4 -13.56 3.01 7.28
C ILE A 4 -12.89 3.92 6.27
N LEU A 5 -12.10 4.86 6.75
CA LEU A 5 -11.19 5.66 5.94
C LEU A 5 -9.84 4.95 5.88
N ILE A 6 -9.35 4.71 4.69
CA ILE A 6 -8.04 4.08 4.45
C ILE A 6 -7.20 5.02 3.61
N THR A 7 -5.97 5.28 4.05
CA THR A 7 -4.98 5.99 3.25
C THR A 7 -3.68 5.19 3.18
N SER A 8 -2.96 5.34 2.08
CA SER A 8 -1.60 4.81 1.93
C SER A 8 -0.63 5.95 1.64
N ALA A 9 0.59 5.84 2.15
CA ALA A 9 1.61 6.86 1.95
C ALA A 9 1.74 7.21 0.46
N LEU A 10 1.72 8.51 0.17
CA LEU A 10 1.77 9.03 -1.19
C LEU A 10 3.11 8.68 -1.86
N PRO A 11 3.12 7.98 -3.00
CA PRO A 11 4.34 7.77 -3.77
C PRO A 11 4.82 9.08 -4.39
N TYR A 12 6.14 9.34 -4.32
CA TYR A 12 6.76 10.47 -5.02
C TYR A 12 6.51 10.40 -6.53
N ILE A 13 6.38 11.57 -7.16
CA ILE A 13 6.14 11.68 -8.60
C ILE A 13 7.36 11.33 -9.46
N ASN A 14 8.56 11.32 -8.92
CA ASN A 14 9.83 11.16 -9.63
C ASN A 14 10.06 9.74 -10.18
N GLY A 15 9.23 9.28 -11.10
CA GLY A 15 9.38 8.00 -11.82
C GLY A 15 8.61 6.83 -11.22
N VAL A 16 8.70 5.69 -11.91
CA VAL A 16 8.02 4.44 -11.56
C VAL A 16 8.54 3.89 -10.23
N LYS A 17 7.63 3.35 -9.42
CA LYS A 17 7.95 2.77 -8.11
C LYS A 17 8.34 1.29 -8.22
N HIS A 18 9.13 0.82 -7.29
CA HIS A 18 9.52 -0.59 -7.20
C HIS A 18 8.60 -1.38 -6.27
N LEU A 19 8.69 -2.73 -6.29
CA LEU A 19 7.86 -3.61 -5.47
C LEU A 19 7.94 -3.33 -3.96
N GLY A 20 9.07 -2.81 -3.48
CA GLY A 20 9.23 -2.40 -2.07
C GLY A 20 8.30 -1.25 -1.68
N ASN A 21 8.09 -0.26 -2.57
CA ASN A 21 7.10 0.80 -2.33
C ASN A 21 5.68 0.25 -2.35
N LEU A 22 5.40 -0.72 -3.24
CA LEU A 22 4.07 -1.32 -3.36
C LEU A 22 3.68 -2.06 -2.07
N VAL A 23 4.54 -2.95 -1.56
CA VAL A 23 4.27 -3.73 -0.33
C VAL A 23 4.41 -2.92 0.94
N GLY A 24 5.18 -1.84 0.91
CA GLY A 24 5.39 -0.96 2.08
C GLY A 24 4.18 -0.08 2.44
N SER A 25 3.19 0.05 1.55
CA SER A 25 2.00 0.88 1.81
C SER A 25 0.79 0.54 0.95
N LEU A 26 0.91 0.61 -0.38
CA LEU A 26 -0.21 0.63 -1.32
C LEU A 26 -0.97 -0.71 -1.37
N LEU A 27 -0.25 -1.82 -1.51
CA LEU A 27 -0.85 -3.14 -1.67
C LEU A 27 -1.52 -3.67 -0.39
N PRO A 28 -0.91 -3.58 0.81
CA PRO A 28 -1.60 -3.97 2.04
C PRO A 28 -2.85 -3.13 2.32
N ALA A 29 -2.83 -1.82 1.98
CA ALA A 29 -3.99 -0.95 2.08
C ALA A 29 -5.12 -1.43 1.16
N ASP A 30 -4.82 -1.80 -0.10
CA ASP A 30 -5.80 -2.35 -1.03
C ASP A 30 -6.39 -3.68 -0.54
N VAL A 31 -5.55 -4.58 -0.03
CA VAL A 31 -6.02 -5.87 0.53
C VAL A 31 -6.97 -5.63 1.69
N HIS A 32 -6.65 -4.70 2.58
CA HIS A 32 -7.53 -4.35 3.70
C HIS A 32 -8.83 -3.68 3.21
N ALA A 33 -8.76 -2.74 2.28
CA ALA A 33 -9.93 -2.09 1.70
C ALA A 33 -10.90 -3.10 1.06
N ARG A 34 -10.35 -4.06 0.28
CA ARG A 34 -11.14 -5.14 -0.32
C ARG A 34 -11.79 -6.03 0.73
N PHE A 35 -11.04 -6.44 1.75
CA PHE A 35 -11.58 -7.23 2.85
C PHE A 35 -12.72 -6.49 3.59
N ARG A 36 -12.54 -5.19 3.92
CA ARG A 36 -13.58 -4.41 4.59
C ARG A 36 -14.84 -4.26 3.73
N ARG A 37 -14.69 -4.07 2.42
CA ARG A 37 -15.82 -4.08 1.48
C ARG A 37 -16.51 -5.45 1.41
N GLN A 38 -15.75 -6.56 1.45
CA GLN A 38 -16.33 -7.91 1.49
C GLN A 38 -17.18 -8.16 2.73
N VAL A 39 -16.80 -7.63 3.88
CA VAL A 39 -17.59 -7.77 5.13
C VAL A 39 -18.74 -6.76 5.22
N GLY A 40 -18.91 -5.91 4.20
CA GLY A 40 -20.06 -5.01 4.07
C GLY A 40 -19.87 -3.65 4.74
N ASP A 41 -18.64 -3.23 5.04
CA ASP A 41 -18.39 -1.88 5.54
C ASP A 41 -18.39 -0.83 4.43
N GLU A 42 -18.71 0.41 4.79
CA GLU A 42 -18.53 1.58 3.95
C GLU A 42 -17.06 2.00 3.97
N VAL A 43 -16.38 1.84 2.86
CA VAL A 43 -14.93 2.07 2.77
C VAL A 43 -14.64 3.21 1.81
N LEU A 44 -13.82 4.16 2.27
CA LEU A 44 -13.19 5.17 1.43
C LEU A 44 -11.67 4.94 1.42
N PHE A 45 -11.15 4.49 0.27
CA PHE A 45 -9.71 4.25 0.08
C PHE A 45 -9.09 5.32 -0.79
N ILE A 46 -8.31 6.20 -0.18
CA ILE A 46 -7.68 7.38 -0.80
C ILE A 46 -6.17 7.22 -0.86
N CYS A 47 -5.60 7.62 -1.99
CA CYS A 47 -4.18 7.84 -2.19
C CYS A 47 -3.97 8.95 -3.22
N GLY A 48 -2.74 9.24 -3.57
CA GLY A 48 -2.38 10.19 -4.62
C GLY A 48 -0.88 10.20 -4.84
N THR A 49 -0.40 11.08 -5.71
CA THR A 49 1.02 11.33 -5.93
C THR A 49 1.53 12.49 -5.10
N ASP A 50 2.73 12.34 -4.54
CA ASP A 50 3.49 13.42 -3.90
C ASP A 50 4.31 14.13 -4.97
N GLU A 51 3.90 15.36 -5.34
CA GLU A 51 4.37 16.04 -6.54
C GLU A 51 5.25 17.26 -6.28
N HIS A 52 5.34 17.73 -5.04
CA HIS A 52 6.07 18.93 -4.70
C HIS A 52 7.53 18.66 -4.30
N GLY A 53 8.31 19.76 -4.26
CA GLY A 53 9.67 19.74 -3.76
C GLY A 53 10.74 19.31 -4.77
N THR A 54 11.96 19.17 -4.26
CA THR A 54 13.16 18.92 -5.06
C THR A 54 13.15 17.64 -5.90
N PRO A 55 12.51 16.51 -5.50
CA PRO A 55 12.49 15.31 -6.33
C PRO A 55 11.77 15.51 -7.67
N ALA A 56 10.66 16.25 -7.68
CA ALA A 56 9.92 16.56 -8.90
C ALA A 56 10.68 17.53 -9.82
N GLU A 57 11.21 18.63 -9.25
CA GLU A 57 12.01 19.60 -10.03
C GLU A 57 13.25 18.94 -10.66
N LEU A 58 13.99 18.13 -9.88
CA LEU A 58 15.18 17.43 -10.40
C LEU A 58 14.81 16.42 -11.49
N GLY A 59 13.71 15.68 -11.31
CA GLY A 59 13.23 14.75 -12.33
C GLY A 59 12.83 15.46 -13.63
N ALA A 60 12.16 16.60 -13.53
CA ALA A 60 11.79 17.41 -14.68
C ALA A 60 13.03 17.99 -15.40
N ILE A 61 14.01 18.49 -14.65
CA ILE A 61 15.29 18.99 -15.21
C ILE A 61 16.04 17.87 -15.94
N GLU A 62 16.13 16.67 -15.34
CA GLU A 62 16.77 15.51 -15.96
C GLU A 62 16.04 15.07 -17.25
N ALA A 63 14.71 15.20 -17.28
CA ALA A 63 13.89 14.91 -18.46
C ALA A 63 13.94 16.05 -19.51
N GLY A 64 14.42 17.24 -19.16
CA GLY A 64 14.38 18.43 -20.03
C GLY A 64 12.98 19.00 -20.22
N GLU A 65 12.09 18.82 -19.24
CA GLU A 65 10.68 19.18 -19.31
C GLU A 65 10.31 20.27 -18.28
N ASP A 66 9.18 20.94 -18.51
CA ASP A 66 8.51 21.74 -17.48
C ASP A 66 8.03 20.83 -16.36
N VAL A 67 8.18 21.26 -15.09
CA VAL A 67 7.89 20.43 -13.93
C VAL A 67 6.42 20.01 -13.85
N ARG A 68 5.48 20.84 -14.27
CA ARG A 68 4.04 20.49 -14.30
C ARG A 68 3.79 19.42 -15.35
N HIS A 69 4.33 19.61 -16.56
CA HIS A 69 4.20 18.64 -17.64
C HIS A 69 4.81 17.29 -17.26
N TYR A 70 5.99 17.29 -16.66
CA TYR A 70 6.63 16.10 -16.10
C TYR A 70 5.72 15.39 -15.06
N CYS A 71 5.17 16.15 -14.10
CA CYS A 71 4.27 15.59 -13.10
C CYS A 71 3.00 15.01 -13.72
N ASP A 72 2.40 15.66 -14.72
CA ASP A 72 1.22 15.17 -15.42
C ASP A 72 1.50 13.83 -16.13
N ALA A 73 2.63 13.71 -16.80
CA ALA A 73 3.05 12.47 -17.46
C ALA A 73 3.32 11.34 -16.45
N GLN A 74 4.06 11.63 -15.40
CA GLN A 74 4.38 10.63 -14.37
C GLN A 74 3.15 10.18 -13.56
N TYR A 75 2.21 11.08 -13.28
CA TYR A 75 0.93 10.76 -12.65
C TYR A 75 0.14 9.74 -13.50
N ALA A 76 0.01 10.02 -14.81
CA ALA A 76 -0.71 9.13 -15.73
C ALA A 76 -0.08 7.72 -15.77
N ILE A 77 1.27 7.65 -15.81
CA ILE A 77 2.01 6.38 -15.78
C ILE A 77 1.76 5.63 -14.46
N GLN A 78 1.91 6.29 -13.31
CA GLN A 78 1.73 5.65 -12.02
C GLN A 78 0.28 5.19 -11.81
N ALA A 79 -0.71 6.01 -12.18
CA ALA A 79 -2.13 5.68 -12.08
C ALA A 79 -2.48 4.43 -12.93
N ASP A 80 -1.95 4.33 -14.17
CA ASP A 80 -2.16 3.15 -15.01
C ASP A 80 -1.51 1.90 -14.41
N ILE A 81 -0.29 1.99 -13.92
CA ILE A 81 0.41 0.87 -13.28
C ILE A 81 -0.39 0.36 -12.07
N TYR A 82 -0.86 1.25 -11.19
CA TYR A 82 -1.63 0.86 -10.00
C TYR A 82 -2.97 0.24 -10.36
N ARG A 83 -3.65 0.77 -11.38
CA ARG A 83 -4.87 0.17 -11.94
C ARG A 83 -4.59 -1.25 -12.46
N ARG A 84 -3.49 -1.46 -13.19
CA ARG A 84 -3.07 -2.79 -13.70
C ARG A 84 -2.64 -3.74 -12.60
N PHE A 85 -2.09 -3.24 -11.48
CA PHE A 85 -1.89 -4.03 -10.26
C PHE A 85 -3.19 -4.36 -9.53
N GLY A 86 -4.32 -3.80 -9.96
CA GLY A 86 -5.63 -4.02 -9.36
C GLY A 86 -5.80 -3.29 -8.03
N LEU A 87 -5.11 -2.15 -7.81
CA LEU A 87 -5.36 -1.31 -6.65
C LEU A 87 -6.72 -0.61 -6.80
N SER A 88 -7.56 -0.72 -5.78
CA SER A 88 -8.99 -0.34 -5.82
C SER A 88 -9.27 0.98 -5.10
N PHE A 89 -8.45 2.01 -5.35
CA PHE A 89 -8.70 3.35 -4.83
C PHE A 89 -10.09 3.85 -5.24
N ASP A 90 -10.81 4.49 -4.30
CA ASP A 90 -11.99 5.28 -4.62
C ASP A 90 -11.60 6.59 -5.30
N HIS A 91 -10.42 7.12 -4.95
CA HIS A 91 -9.79 8.22 -5.65
C HIS A 91 -8.28 8.16 -5.52
N PHE A 92 -7.58 8.40 -6.63
CA PHE A 92 -6.13 8.56 -6.68
C PHE A 92 -5.84 10.00 -7.12
N GLY A 93 -5.54 10.87 -6.14
CA GLY A 93 -5.40 12.30 -6.31
C GLY A 93 -3.96 12.75 -6.54
N ARG A 94 -3.71 14.06 -6.35
CA ARG A 94 -2.42 14.71 -6.56
C ARG A 94 -2.17 15.75 -5.47
N SER A 95 -0.96 15.83 -4.91
CA SER A 95 -0.64 16.89 -3.96
C SER A 95 -0.57 18.28 -4.62
N SER A 96 -0.38 18.37 -5.95
CA SER A 96 -0.38 19.63 -6.70
C SER A 96 -1.78 20.17 -7.06
N CYS A 97 -2.86 19.53 -6.58
CA CYS A 97 -4.22 19.98 -6.85
C CYS A 97 -4.57 21.27 -6.09
N ARG A 98 -5.57 22.02 -6.62
CA ARG A 98 -6.02 23.30 -6.01
C ARG A 98 -6.54 23.13 -4.58
N GLN A 99 -7.15 21.98 -4.27
CA GLN A 99 -7.68 21.66 -2.95
C GLN A 99 -6.55 21.58 -1.92
N ASN A 100 -5.44 20.91 -2.28
CA ASN A 100 -4.28 20.81 -1.40
C ASN A 100 -3.61 22.18 -1.19
N HIS A 101 -3.51 23.00 -2.24
CA HIS A 101 -3.00 24.37 -2.09
C HIS A 101 -3.85 25.18 -1.10
N ALA A 102 -5.17 25.15 -1.25
CA ALA A 102 -6.09 25.88 -0.37
C ALA A 102 -6.03 25.37 1.08
N LEU A 103 -6.02 24.05 1.28
CA LEU A 103 -5.94 23.45 2.62
C LEU A 103 -4.60 23.73 3.30
N THR A 104 -3.49 23.63 2.59
CA THR A 104 -2.16 23.91 3.14
C THR A 104 -2.05 25.35 3.62
N GLN A 105 -2.53 26.31 2.82
CA GLN A 105 -2.58 27.72 3.20
C GLN A 105 -3.55 27.96 4.37
N HIS A 106 -4.68 27.24 4.42
CA HIS A 106 -5.62 27.27 5.54
C HIS A 106 -4.96 26.79 6.84
N PHE A 107 -4.32 25.61 6.82
CA PHE A 107 -3.62 25.10 8.00
C PHE A 107 -2.51 26.05 8.47
N TYR A 108 -1.74 26.60 7.53
CA TYR A 108 -0.73 27.60 7.88
C TYR A 108 -1.34 28.80 8.61
N ALA A 109 -2.42 29.38 8.09
CA ALA A 109 -3.10 30.51 8.71
C ALA A 109 -3.67 30.16 10.10
N ARG A 110 -4.21 28.94 10.28
CA ARG A 110 -4.72 28.49 11.58
C ARG A 110 -3.60 28.29 12.60
N LEU A 111 -2.47 27.71 12.18
CA LEU A 111 -1.30 27.51 13.03
C LEU A 111 -0.64 28.85 13.40
N ASP A 112 -0.60 29.80 12.48
CA ASP A 112 -0.09 31.15 12.74
C ASP A 112 -0.97 31.89 13.75
N ALA A 113 -2.29 31.87 13.55
CA ALA A 113 -3.25 32.44 14.53
C ALA A 113 -3.18 31.79 15.91
N ALA A 114 -2.75 30.51 15.99
CA ALA A 114 -2.53 29.80 17.25
C ALA A 114 -1.14 30.10 17.87
N GLY A 115 -0.30 30.94 17.27
CA GLY A 115 1.04 31.26 17.74
C GLY A 115 2.06 30.11 17.57
N LEU A 116 1.75 29.16 16.68
CA LEU A 116 2.58 27.99 16.41
C LEU A 116 3.50 28.16 15.20
N ILE A 117 3.45 29.30 14.52
CA ILE A 117 4.38 29.66 13.44
C ILE A 117 5.36 30.71 13.93
N GLU A 118 6.62 30.53 13.60
CA GLU A 118 7.69 31.49 13.90
C GLU A 118 8.60 31.66 12.70
N GLU A 119 8.88 32.88 12.30
CA GLU A 119 9.87 33.17 11.26
C GLU A 119 11.27 33.28 11.87
N ARG A 120 12.21 32.51 11.34
CA ARG A 120 13.61 32.51 11.78
C ARG A 120 14.56 32.75 10.61
N PRO A 121 15.66 33.50 10.81
CA PRO A 121 16.76 33.53 9.86
C PRO A 121 17.50 32.18 9.88
N VAL A 122 17.78 31.64 8.72
CA VAL A 122 18.59 30.43 8.54
C VAL A 122 19.70 30.69 7.52
N ARG A 123 20.78 29.92 7.59
CA ARG A 123 21.83 29.96 6.57
C ARG A 123 21.62 28.77 5.65
N GLN A 124 21.47 29.05 4.36
CA GLN A 124 21.32 28.01 3.33
C GLN A 124 22.40 28.13 2.26
N VAL A 125 22.67 27.00 1.61
CA VAL A 125 23.61 26.92 0.48
C VAL A 125 23.05 27.71 -0.70
N TRP A 126 23.87 28.58 -1.26
CA TRP A 126 23.60 29.40 -2.45
C TRP A 126 24.63 29.10 -3.52
N SER A 127 24.20 28.95 -4.74
CA SER A 127 25.07 28.90 -5.91
C SER A 127 24.95 30.18 -6.72
N SER A 128 26.08 30.84 -6.98
CA SER A 128 26.15 32.01 -7.83
C SER A 128 26.02 31.66 -9.33
N ILE A 129 26.37 30.42 -9.69
CA ILE A 129 26.22 29.89 -11.05
C ILE A 129 24.72 29.60 -11.31
N ASP A 130 24.05 28.91 -10.40
CA ASP A 130 22.64 28.58 -10.52
C ASP A 130 21.70 29.76 -10.17
N ARG A 131 22.24 30.80 -9.54
CA ARG A 131 21.56 32.03 -9.10
C ARG A 131 20.35 31.74 -8.18
N ARG A 132 20.47 30.73 -7.33
CA ARG A 132 19.41 30.31 -6.43
C ARG A 132 19.95 29.68 -5.13
N PHE A 133 19.11 29.64 -4.12
CA PHE A 133 19.32 28.76 -2.97
C PHE A 133 19.19 27.30 -3.41
N LEU A 134 19.97 26.45 -2.78
CA LEU A 134 20.03 25.01 -3.05
C LEU A 134 19.51 24.26 -1.80
N PRO A 135 18.18 24.10 -1.64
CA PRO A 135 17.64 23.33 -0.54
C PRO A 135 17.74 21.82 -0.80
N ASP A 136 17.76 21.05 0.28
CA ASP A 136 17.60 19.61 0.28
C ASP A 136 18.49 18.90 -0.77
N ARG A 137 17.90 18.18 -1.73
CA ARG A 137 18.59 17.36 -2.74
C ARG A 137 19.34 18.15 -3.82
N TYR A 138 19.22 19.45 -3.82
CA TYR A 138 20.03 20.29 -4.71
C TYR A 138 21.50 20.42 -4.27
N VAL A 139 21.83 19.98 -3.02
CA VAL A 139 23.21 19.90 -2.56
C VAL A 139 23.66 18.46 -2.50
N LEU A 140 24.81 18.20 -3.10
CA LEU A 140 25.59 16.98 -2.96
C LEU A 140 26.84 17.26 -2.16
N GLY A 141 27.29 16.29 -1.37
CA GLY A 141 28.53 16.42 -0.61
C GLY A 141 28.89 15.14 0.11
N THR A 142 29.87 15.21 1.01
CA THR A 142 30.25 14.09 1.84
C THR A 142 29.46 14.12 3.15
N CYS A 143 28.85 12.98 3.51
CA CYS A 143 28.11 12.83 4.76
C CYS A 143 29.05 13.00 5.96
N PRO A 144 28.78 13.91 6.91
CA PRO A 144 29.64 14.11 8.08
C PRO A 144 29.61 12.93 9.06
N HIS A 145 28.59 12.04 8.98
CA HIS A 145 28.42 10.91 9.88
C HIS A 145 29.11 9.63 9.41
N CYS A 146 29.03 9.30 8.10
CA CYS A 146 29.54 8.03 7.59
C CYS A 146 30.58 8.15 6.47
N GLY A 147 30.92 9.38 6.04
CA GLY A 147 31.93 9.62 5.01
C GLY A 147 31.48 9.30 3.58
N PHE A 148 30.21 9.00 3.34
CA PHE A 148 29.71 8.74 2.00
C PHE A 148 29.78 10.00 1.12
N ALA A 149 30.57 9.95 0.02
CA ALA A 149 30.94 11.12 -0.79
C ALA A 149 29.83 11.65 -1.72
N ALA A 150 28.70 10.94 -1.84
CA ALA A 150 27.57 11.33 -2.67
C ALA A 150 26.28 11.51 -1.85
N ALA A 151 26.41 11.98 -0.60
CA ALA A 151 25.27 12.26 0.26
C ALA A 151 24.47 13.45 -0.28
N ARG A 152 23.14 13.38 -0.17
CA ARG A 152 22.22 14.46 -0.49
C ARG A 152 21.89 15.26 0.76
N GLY A 153 21.50 16.53 0.56
CA GLY A 153 21.31 17.45 1.69
C GLY A 153 20.05 17.23 2.53
N ASP A 154 19.20 16.26 2.21
CA ASP A 154 18.01 15.89 3.00
C ASP A 154 18.24 14.64 3.85
N GLN A 155 18.85 13.61 3.26
CA GLN A 155 19.11 12.34 3.91
C GLN A 155 20.28 11.61 3.24
N CYS A 156 21.14 10.99 4.03
CA CYS A 156 22.22 10.17 3.49
C CYS A 156 21.70 8.82 2.99
N ASP A 157 21.87 8.54 1.70
CA ASP A 157 21.45 7.27 1.08
C ASP A 157 22.17 6.04 1.66
N ALA A 158 23.37 6.21 2.25
CA ALA A 158 24.14 5.12 2.82
C ALA A 158 23.74 4.78 4.26
N CYS A 159 23.75 5.78 5.17
CA CYS A 159 23.48 5.55 6.60
C CYS A 159 22.05 5.90 7.04
N GLY A 160 21.26 6.59 6.18
CA GLY A 160 19.88 6.96 6.48
C GLY A 160 19.73 8.16 7.44
N THR A 161 20.83 8.79 7.87
CA THR A 161 20.77 9.96 8.76
C THR A 161 20.19 11.17 8.02
N LEU A 162 19.25 11.88 8.65
CA LEU A 162 18.76 13.16 8.16
C LEU A 162 19.90 14.20 8.20
N LEU A 163 20.02 14.98 7.15
CA LEU A 163 21.09 15.96 6.96
C LEU A 163 20.48 17.35 6.71
N ASP A 164 21.23 18.39 7.09
CA ASP A 164 21.03 19.74 6.59
C ASP A 164 22.03 19.97 5.44
N PRO A 165 21.64 20.56 4.31
CA PRO A 165 22.55 20.92 3.23
C PRO A 165 23.79 21.69 3.68
N ALA A 166 23.65 22.52 4.71
CA ALA A 166 24.73 23.31 5.26
C ALA A 166 25.79 22.49 6.06
N ASP A 167 25.44 21.28 6.48
CA ASP A 167 26.33 20.40 7.24
C ASP A 167 27.16 19.44 6.36
N LEU A 168 26.85 19.36 5.07
CA LEU A 168 27.59 18.51 4.14
C LEU A 168 29.03 18.99 4.00
N LEU A 169 29.95 18.05 4.03
CA LEU A 169 31.37 18.35 3.73
C LEU A 169 31.56 18.44 2.20
N GLN A 170 32.36 19.42 1.77
CA GLN A 170 32.61 19.68 0.35
C GLN A 170 31.31 19.79 -0.47
N PRO A 171 30.38 20.67 -0.07
CA PRO A 171 29.10 20.81 -0.75
C PRO A 171 29.29 21.30 -2.19
N ARG A 172 28.44 20.80 -3.10
CA ARG A 172 28.36 21.22 -4.48
C ARG A 172 26.93 21.22 -4.99
N SER A 173 26.64 22.04 -5.98
CA SER A 173 25.35 22.04 -6.64
C SER A 173 25.11 20.71 -7.38
N ALA A 174 23.94 20.11 -7.21
CA ALA A 174 23.49 18.97 -8.00
C ALA A 174 23.07 19.36 -9.44
N LEU A 175 22.87 20.65 -9.70
CA LEU A 175 22.48 21.17 -11.02
C LEU A 175 23.69 21.43 -11.92
N SER A 176 24.56 22.32 -11.47
CA SER A 176 25.71 22.79 -12.25
C SER A 176 27.02 22.10 -11.91
N GLY A 177 27.07 21.37 -10.80
CA GLY A 177 28.32 20.85 -10.22
C GLY A 177 29.15 21.93 -9.52
N ASP A 178 28.63 23.15 -9.37
CA ASP A 178 29.31 24.28 -8.73
C ASP A 178 29.80 23.90 -7.33
N THR A 179 31.12 23.99 -7.12
CA THR A 179 31.79 23.78 -5.82
C THR A 179 32.08 25.10 -5.09
N GLY A 180 31.84 26.24 -5.77
CA GLY A 180 31.99 27.59 -5.19
C GLY A 180 30.75 28.06 -4.44
N VAL A 181 29.95 27.13 -3.93
CA VAL A 181 28.73 27.45 -3.18
C VAL A 181 29.05 28.13 -1.85
N GLU A 182 28.19 29.04 -1.42
CA GLU A 182 28.34 29.82 -0.20
C GLU A 182 27.10 29.74 0.69
N LEU A 183 27.24 30.02 1.99
CA LEU A 183 26.11 30.08 2.90
C LEU A 183 25.57 31.51 2.97
N ARG A 184 24.32 31.72 2.55
CA ARG A 184 23.61 32.99 2.64
C ARG A 184 22.43 32.93 3.61
N ALA A 185 22.11 34.06 4.22
CA ALA A 185 20.96 34.18 5.10
C ALA A 185 19.66 34.26 4.27
N THR A 186 18.66 33.48 4.66
CA THR A 186 17.27 33.56 4.20
C THR A 186 16.35 33.45 5.41
N ARG A 187 15.06 33.76 5.28
CA ARG A 187 14.07 33.63 6.37
C ARG A 187 13.09 32.53 6.03
N HIS A 188 12.79 31.67 7.00
CA HIS A 188 11.84 30.58 6.84
C HIS A 188 10.85 30.53 8.01
N SER A 189 9.64 30.03 7.72
CA SER A 189 8.64 29.72 8.72
C SER A 189 8.91 28.37 9.35
N PHE A 190 8.82 28.30 10.67
CA PHE A 190 8.96 27.11 11.47
C PHE A 190 7.64 26.78 12.17
N LEU A 191 7.19 25.54 12.07
CA LEU A 191 6.15 25.00 12.93
C LEU A 191 6.77 24.66 14.29
N ARG A 192 6.28 25.33 15.34
CA ARG A 192 6.71 25.17 16.73
C ARG A 192 6.09 23.91 17.34
N GLN A 193 6.38 22.76 16.72
CA GLN A 193 5.83 21.47 17.16
C GLN A 193 6.35 21.08 18.56
N SER A 194 7.47 21.64 19.01
CA SER A 194 7.96 21.50 20.38
C SER A 194 6.97 21.95 21.44
N LEU A 195 6.09 22.91 21.13
CA LEU A 195 5.03 23.38 22.02
C LEU A 195 3.82 22.41 22.08
N LEU A 196 3.79 21.39 21.24
CA LEU A 196 2.70 20.42 21.15
C LEU A 196 3.08 19.04 21.73
N VAL A 197 4.28 18.88 22.30
CA VAL A 197 4.81 17.58 22.76
C VAL A 197 3.83 16.89 23.72
N ASP A 198 3.36 17.58 24.76
CA ASP A 198 2.42 17.00 25.74
C ASP A 198 1.12 16.55 25.12
N ARG A 199 0.58 17.34 24.17
CA ARG A 199 -0.67 17.03 23.45
C ARG A 199 -0.50 15.84 22.52
N LEU A 200 0.66 15.77 21.85
CA LEU A 200 1.02 14.67 20.94
C LEU A 200 1.30 13.38 21.72
N ASP A 201 2.02 13.43 22.84
CA ASP A 201 2.29 12.25 23.67
C ASP A 201 1.00 11.68 24.27
N ALA A 202 0.14 12.55 24.80
CA ALA A 202 -1.19 12.16 25.28
C ALA A 202 -2.03 11.51 24.15
N TRP A 203 -2.00 12.09 22.95
CA TRP A 203 -2.70 11.53 21.78
C TRP A 203 -2.11 10.19 21.34
N VAL A 204 -0.78 10.04 21.23
CA VAL A 204 -0.12 8.76 20.92
C VAL A 204 -0.42 7.72 22.00
N GLY A 205 -0.49 8.13 23.26
CA GLY A 205 -0.84 7.26 24.39
C GLY A 205 -2.22 6.61 24.28
N THR A 206 -3.14 7.22 23.53
CA THR A 206 -4.48 6.65 23.27
C THR A 206 -4.52 5.66 22.09
N ARG A 207 -3.44 5.50 21.33
CA ARG A 207 -3.38 4.68 20.11
C ARG A 207 -2.95 3.25 20.43
N THR A 208 -3.89 2.39 20.80
CA THR A 208 -3.62 1.01 21.25
C THR A 208 -3.43 0.00 20.11
N GLY A 209 -3.88 0.33 18.91
CA GLY A 209 -3.82 -0.56 17.74
C GLY A 209 -2.56 -0.45 16.88
N TRP A 210 -1.59 0.38 17.26
CA TRP A 210 -0.36 0.55 16.47
C TRP A 210 0.64 -0.58 16.71
N PRO A 211 1.38 -1.02 15.67
CA PRO A 211 2.52 -1.92 15.86
C PRO A 211 3.53 -1.32 16.87
N ALA A 212 4.11 -2.18 17.70
CA ALA A 212 5.01 -1.75 18.78
C ALA A 212 6.15 -0.85 18.31
N PHE A 213 6.74 -1.16 17.14
CA PHE A 213 7.83 -0.35 16.58
C PHE A 213 7.36 1.03 16.12
N VAL A 214 6.12 1.17 15.62
CA VAL A 214 5.53 2.46 15.23
C VAL A 214 5.38 3.36 16.46
N THR A 215 4.80 2.81 17.53
CA THR A 215 4.66 3.52 18.81
C THR A 215 6.03 3.90 19.40
N ALA A 216 7.00 2.97 19.36
CA ALA A 216 8.34 3.23 19.85
C ALA A 216 9.03 4.35 19.06
N LEU A 217 8.90 4.35 17.73
CA LEU A 217 9.49 5.38 16.87
C LEU A 217 8.82 6.74 17.08
N ALA A 218 7.48 6.78 17.17
CA ALA A 218 6.75 8.02 17.47
C ALA A 218 7.20 8.62 18.82
N ARG A 219 7.23 7.82 19.88
CA ARG A 219 7.69 8.26 21.21
C ARG A 219 9.15 8.68 21.22
N SER A 220 10.02 7.98 20.52
CA SER A 220 11.43 8.37 20.37
C SER A 220 11.57 9.79 19.81
N TRP A 221 10.74 10.17 18.84
CA TRP A 221 10.74 11.52 18.28
C TRP A 221 10.19 12.57 19.26
N LEU A 222 9.18 12.22 20.05
CA LEU A 222 8.62 13.13 21.06
C LEU A 222 9.56 13.36 22.24
N THR A 223 10.32 12.33 22.65
CA THR A 223 11.21 12.39 23.84
C THR A 223 12.64 12.84 23.53
N SER A 224 13.11 12.76 22.28
CA SER A 224 14.45 13.14 21.86
C SER A 224 14.61 14.64 21.56
N ASP A 225 13.93 15.52 22.29
CA ASP A 225 13.92 16.98 22.07
C ASP A 225 13.32 17.33 20.70
N LEU A 226 11.99 17.17 20.58
CA LEU A 226 11.25 17.43 19.34
C LEU A 226 11.49 18.85 18.84
N ARG A 227 12.36 19.00 17.84
CA ARG A 227 12.74 20.30 17.28
C ARG A 227 11.64 20.88 16.43
N ASP A 228 11.51 22.21 16.49
CA ASP A 228 10.65 22.96 15.57
C ASP A 228 11.06 22.68 14.11
N ARG A 229 10.08 22.55 13.25
CA ARG A 229 10.31 22.12 11.88
C ARG A 229 10.19 23.28 10.90
N CYS A 230 11.23 23.48 10.09
CA CYS A 230 11.19 24.41 8.96
C CYS A 230 10.17 23.90 7.93
N ILE A 231 9.12 24.68 7.69
CA ILE A 231 7.99 24.30 6.81
C ILE A 231 7.95 25.09 5.49
N THR A 232 8.96 25.85 5.18
CA THR A 232 9.06 26.59 3.91
C THR A 232 10.39 26.33 3.22
N ARG A 233 10.45 26.55 1.90
CA ARG A 233 11.65 26.36 1.06
C ARG A 233 11.76 27.46 0.03
N ASP A 234 13.00 27.80 -0.35
CA ASP A 234 13.33 28.66 -1.46
C ASP A 234 13.30 27.84 -2.78
N LEU A 235 12.10 27.51 -3.22
CA LEU A 235 11.81 26.72 -4.43
C LEU A 235 10.72 27.42 -5.25
N SER A 236 10.59 27.01 -6.50
CA SER A 236 9.55 27.51 -7.41
C SER A 236 8.34 26.58 -7.53
N TRP A 237 8.54 25.28 -7.29
CA TRP A 237 7.50 24.26 -7.41
C TRP A 237 7.03 23.74 -6.04
N GLY A 238 5.80 24.07 -5.71
CA GLY A 238 5.16 23.73 -4.43
C GLY A 238 3.96 24.64 -4.16
N VAL A 239 3.35 24.50 -3.01
CA VAL A 239 2.27 25.38 -2.55
C VAL A 239 2.85 26.74 -2.15
N PRO A 240 2.45 27.86 -2.79
CA PRO A 240 3.00 29.19 -2.46
C PRO A 240 2.69 29.61 -1.02
N VAL A 241 3.68 30.19 -0.34
CA VAL A 241 3.51 30.74 1.01
C VAL A 241 2.87 32.12 0.92
N PRO A 242 1.71 32.37 1.57
CA PRO A 242 1.07 33.68 1.58
C PRO A 242 2.01 34.76 2.12
N GLY A 243 2.13 35.88 1.38
CA GLY A 243 2.96 37.02 1.79
C GLY A 243 4.48 36.85 1.62
N ALA A 244 4.97 35.71 1.17
CA ALA A 244 6.39 35.44 0.98
C ALA A 244 6.71 35.12 -0.50
N ALA A 245 7.22 36.11 -1.22
CA ALA A 245 7.61 35.93 -2.62
C ALA A 245 8.73 34.86 -2.76
N ASN A 246 8.64 34.03 -3.79
CA ASN A 246 9.62 32.98 -4.12
C ASN A 246 9.83 31.92 -3.03
N LYS A 247 8.82 31.68 -2.19
CA LYS A 247 8.82 30.60 -1.21
C LYS A 247 7.60 29.71 -1.39
N VAL A 248 7.83 28.42 -1.19
CA VAL A 248 6.79 27.39 -1.17
C VAL A 248 6.83 26.64 0.17
N PHE A 249 5.73 25.98 0.50
CA PHE A 249 5.74 25.08 1.63
C PHE A 249 6.62 23.86 1.36
N TYR A 250 7.21 23.32 2.43
CA TYR A 250 8.00 22.10 2.39
C TYR A 250 7.09 20.90 2.15
N VAL A 251 7.49 20.04 1.24
CA VAL A 251 6.70 18.87 0.80
C VAL A 251 6.15 18.02 1.96
N TRP A 252 6.90 17.83 3.03
CA TRP A 252 6.44 17.08 4.20
C TRP A 252 5.43 17.83 5.10
N PHE A 253 5.18 19.10 4.83
CA PHE A 253 4.08 19.84 5.44
C PHE A 253 2.80 19.70 4.60
N ASP A 254 2.89 19.82 3.29
CA ASP A 254 1.72 19.79 2.41
C ASP A 254 1.30 18.38 1.94
N ALA A 255 2.24 17.44 1.79
CA ALA A 255 1.92 16.11 1.29
C ALA A 255 0.90 15.33 2.17
N PRO A 256 1.01 15.29 3.51
CA PRO A 256 0.00 14.61 4.32
C PRO A 256 -1.39 15.30 4.28
N ILE A 257 -1.46 16.61 4.03
CA ILE A 257 -2.71 17.33 3.82
C ILE A 257 -3.38 16.84 2.53
N GLY A 258 -2.59 16.35 1.59
CA GLY A 258 -3.04 15.75 0.33
C GLY A 258 -4.07 14.62 0.50
N TYR A 259 -4.10 13.92 1.63
CA TYR A 259 -5.17 12.93 1.90
C TYR A 259 -6.54 13.59 2.02
N ILE A 260 -6.61 14.73 2.71
CA ILE A 260 -7.85 15.51 2.83
C ILE A 260 -8.23 16.10 1.48
N ALA A 261 -7.24 16.65 0.76
CA ALA A 261 -7.44 17.23 -0.56
C ALA A 261 -7.97 16.21 -1.57
N ALA A 262 -7.39 15.02 -1.62
CA ALA A 262 -7.87 13.93 -2.48
C ALA A 262 -9.29 13.47 -2.11
N THR A 263 -9.66 13.53 -0.83
CA THR A 263 -11.05 13.28 -0.40
C THR A 263 -11.98 14.39 -0.87
N GLN A 264 -11.53 15.64 -0.91
CA GLN A 264 -12.32 16.74 -1.51
C GLN A 264 -12.51 16.54 -3.01
N GLU A 265 -11.45 16.15 -3.75
CA GLU A 265 -11.57 15.82 -5.18
C GLU A 265 -12.55 14.66 -5.41
N TRP A 266 -12.49 13.60 -4.59
CA TRP A 266 -13.45 12.49 -4.64
C TRP A 266 -14.89 12.96 -4.43
N ALA A 267 -15.12 13.87 -3.49
CA ALA A 267 -16.46 14.39 -3.20
C ALA A 267 -16.96 15.31 -4.33
N GLU A 268 -16.08 16.13 -4.92
CA GLU A 268 -16.41 16.98 -6.07
C GLU A 268 -16.80 16.16 -7.31
N GLY A 269 -16.33 14.92 -7.44
CA GLY A 269 -16.72 14.03 -8.53
C GLY A 269 -18.19 13.58 -8.50
N ASP A 270 -18.86 13.63 -7.33
CA ASP A 270 -20.29 13.37 -7.18
C ASP A 270 -20.87 14.11 -5.96
N PRO A 271 -21.00 15.43 -6.04
CA PRO A 271 -21.36 16.27 -4.90
C PRO A 271 -22.79 16.05 -4.38
N ALA A 272 -23.63 15.33 -5.16
CA ALA A 272 -24.98 14.98 -4.72
C ALA A 272 -25.01 13.80 -3.73
N ARG A 273 -23.96 12.97 -3.74
CA ARG A 273 -23.88 11.75 -2.93
C ARG A 273 -22.70 11.71 -2.00
N ARG A 274 -21.70 12.58 -2.17
CA ARG A 274 -20.43 12.52 -1.47
C ARG A 274 -20.16 13.81 -0.73
N ASN A 275 -19.75 13.69 0.53
CA ASN A 275 -19.36 14.82 1.34
C ASN A 275 -18.04 14.48 2.05
N TRP A 276 -16.96 15.18 1.73
CA TRP A 276 -15.65 14.96 2.32
C TRP A 276 -15.62 15.19 3.83
N LYS A 277 -16.50 16.10 4.35
CA LYS A 277 -16.58 16.38 5.79
C LYS A 277 -17.02 15.18 6.60
N ASP A 278 -17.85 14.30 6.04
CA ASP A 278 -18.29 13.08 6.71
C ASP A 278 -17.16 12.11 7.02
N TRP A 279 -15.95 12.37 6.50
CA TRP A 279 -14.75 11.56 6.66
C TRP A 279 -13.64 12.25 7.46
N TRP A 280 -13.62 13.59 7.46
CA TRP A 280 -12.50 14.35 8.03
C TRP A 280 -12.88 15.40 9.07
N TRP A 281 -14.14 15.79 9.16
CA TRP A 281 -14.58 16.90 10.01
C TRP A 281 -15.57 16.43 11.07
N GLN A 282 -15.21 16.48 12.37
CA GLN A 282 -16.01 15.92 13.47
C GLN A 282 -16.42 14.45 13.23
N ALA A 283 -15.52 13.67 12.62
CA ALA A 283 -15.78 12.32 12.14
C ALA A 283 -15.35 11.28 13.18
N ASP A 284 -15.94 11.32 14.38
CA ASP A 284 -15.59 10.45 15.51
C ASP A 284 -16.08 9.00 15.29
N ASP A 285 -17.10 8.80 14.47
CA ASP A 285 -17.66 7.49 14.09
C ASP A 285 -16.88 6.76 13.00
N ILE A 286 -15.85 7.40 12.41
CA ILE A 286 -15.00 6.84 11.38
C ILE A 286 -13.80 6.13 12.01
N SER A 287 -13.48 4.93 11.53
CA SER A 287 -12.18 4.30 11.78
C SER A 287 -11.19 4.70 10.69
N TYR A 288 -10.16 5.46 11.02
CA TYR A 288 -9.14 5.91 10.10
C TYR A 288 -7.86 5.07 10.24
N ILE A 289 -7.52 4.33 9.17
CA ILE A 289 -6.35 3.45 9.11
C ILE A 289 -5.39 3.94 8.02
N GLN A 290 -4.13 4.10 8.39
CA GLN A 290 -3.09 4.61 7.51
C GLN A 290 -1.96 3.58 7.33
N PHE A 291 -1.56 3.35 6.07
CA PHE A 291 -0.54 2.38 5.68
C PHE A 291 0.71 3.10 5.18
N LEU A 292 1.90 2.73 5.72
CA LEU A 292 3.15 3.41 5.36
C LEU A 292 4.40 2.61 5.71
N GLY A 293 5.52 2.94 5.07
CA GLY A 293 6.84 2.43 5.44
C GLY A 293 7.37 3.06 6.73
N LYS A 294 8.27 2.37 7.43
CA LYS A 294 8.86 2.82 8.71
C LYS A 294 9.50 4.19 8.66
N ASP A 295 10.03 4.59 7.52
CA ASP A 295 10.65 5.89 7.26
C ASP A 295 9.64 7.05 7.27
N ASN A 296 8.37 6.78 7.01
CA ASN A 296 7.29 7.76 7.01
C ASN A 296 6.61 7.94 8.39
N VAL A 297 6.89 7.06 9.35
CA VAL A 297 6.25 7.10 10.69
C VAL A 297 6.38 8.46 11.37
N PRO A 298 7.56 9.12 11.42
CA PRO A 298 7.67 10.42 12.09
C PRO A 298 6.76 11.50 11.52
N PHE A 299 6.56 11.51 10.21
CA PHE A 299 5.72 12.50 9.55
C PHE A 299 4.23 12.27 9.82
N HIS A 300 3.79 11.01 9.89
CA HIS A 300 2.39 10.65 10.04
C HIS A 300 1.97 10.43 11.51
N ALA A 301 2.91 10.10 12.39
CA ALA A 301 2.65 9.92 13.82
C ALA A 301 2.96 11.18 14.66
N VAL A 302 3.71 12.15 14.10
CA VAL A 302 4.10 13.36 14.84
C VAL A 302 3.76 14.63 14.07
N SER A 303 4.36 14.86 12.88
CA SER A 303 4.26 16.16 12.19
C SER A 303 2.85 16.45 11.65
N PHE A 304 2.19 15.48 11.01
CA PHE A 304 0.84 15.66 10.52
C PHE A 304 -0.20 15.79 11.66
N PRO A 305 -0.18 14.94 12.70
CA PRO A 305 -0.99 15.18 13.90
C PRO A 305 -0.73 16.53 14.57
N ALA A 306 0.54 17.01 14.60
CA ALA A 306 0.85 18.35 15.11
C ALA A 306 0.14 19.44 14.29
N THR A 307 0.06 19.29 12.98
CA THR A 307 -0.67 20.21 12.10
C THR A 307 -2.17 20.19 12.37
N LEU A 308 -2.78 18.99 12.43
CA LEU A 308 -4.22 18.84 12.69
C LEU A 308 -4.61 19.34 14.07
N ILE A 309 -3.93 18.86 15.11
CA ILE A 309 -4.18 19.21 16.52
C ILE A 309 -3.86 20.69 16.78
N GLY A 310 -2.75 21.18 16.19
CA GLY A 310 -2.29 22.57 16.35
C GLY A 310 -3.23 23.58 15.72
N SER A 311 -3.96 23.23 14.65
CA SER A 311 -4.96 24.10 14.02
C SER A 311 -6.10 24.50 14.94
N GLY A 312 -6.36 23.74 16.01
CA GLY A 312 -7.47 23.93 16.94
C GLY A 312 -8.84 23.57 16.35
N GLU A 313 -8.86 22.94 15.18
CA GLU A 313 -10.07 22.54 14.46
C GLU A 313 -10.35 21.04 14.64
N PRO A 314 -11.60 20.58 14.51
CA PRO A 314 -11.99 19.20 14.80
C PRO A 314 -11.71 18.23 13.63
N TRP A 315 -10.47 18.21 13.17
CA TRP A 315 -10.04 17.30 12.14
C TRP A 315 -9.90 15.86 12.66
N LYS A 316 -10.30 14.88 11.84
CA LYS A 316 -10.06 13.47 12.12
C LYS A 316 -8.56 13.19 12.13
N THR A 317 -8.07 12.67 13.26
CA THR A 317 -6.71 12.10 13.38
C THR A 317 -6.74 10.60 13.18
N VAL A 318 -5.59 10.03 12.78
CA VAL A 318 -5.50 8.59 12.51
C VAL A 318 -5.72 7.76 13.77
N ASP A 319 -6.50 6.67 13.65
CA ASP A 319 -6.71 5.71 14.73
C ASP A 319 -5.65 4.63 14.72
N VAL A 320 -5.33 4.08 13.54
CA VAL A 320 -4.33 3.01 13.40
C VAL A 320 -3.33 3.36 12.29
N ILE A 321 -2.04 3.35 12.63
CA ILE A 321 -0.95 3.37 11.67
C ILE A 321 -0.41 1.95 11.52
N LYS A 322 -0.58 1.34 10.34
CA LYS A 322 0.09 0.10 9.98
C LYS A 322 1.39 0.42 9.27
N GLY A 323 2.48 0.33 10.01
CA GLY A 323 3.83 0.52 9.49
C GLY A 323 4.44 -0.78 8.96
N PHE A 324 5.32 -0.67 7.97
CA PHE A 324 6.08 -1.79 7.40
C PHE A 324 7.58 -1.52 7.45
N HIS A 325 8.36 -2.59 7.64
CA HIS A 325 9.80 -2.60 7.41
C HIS A 325 10.10 -2.61 5.90
N TRP A 326 11.35 -2.73 5.51
CA TRP A 326 11.72 -2.69 4.10
C TRP A 326 11.68 -4.07 3.44
N LEU A 327 11.23 -4.10 2.21
CA LEU A 327 11.57 -5.17 1.30
C LEU A 327 12.96 -4.88 0.75
N THR A 328 13.87 -5.86 0.82
CA THR A 328 15.18 -5.83 0.16
C THR A 328 15.16 -6.70 -1.09
N TYR A 329 16.15 -6.55 -1.95
CA TYR A 329 16.27 -7.26 -3.20
C TYR A 329 17.66 -7.88 -3.34
N GLU A 330 17.73 -9.22 -3.45
CA GLU A 330 18.99 -9.97 -3.60
C GLU A 330 20.06 -9.47 -2.60
N GLY A 331 19.71 -9.46 -1.30
CA GLY A 331 20.58 -9.06 -0.19
C GLY A 331 20.90 -7.58 -0.07
N GLY A 332 20.26 -6.70 -0.85
CA GLY A 332 20.50 -5.25 -0.78
C GLY A 332 19.24 -4.41 -0.84
N LYS A 333 19.36 -3.10 -0.58
CA LYS A 333 18.21 -2.17 -0.66
C LYS A 333 17.77 -1.97 -2.11
N PHE A 334 16.46 -1.88 -2.33
CA PHE A 334 15.91 -1.27 -3.54
C PHE A 334 16.38 0.16 -3.69
N SER A 335 16.57 0.63 -4.90
CA SER A 335 17.00 2.02 -5.15
C SER A 335 16.47 2.52 -6.49
N THR A 336 15.61 3.52 -6.45
CA THR A 336 15.08 4.19 -7.65
C THR A 336 16.21 4.91 -8.41
N SER A 337 17.09 5.63 -7.71
CA SER A 337 18.18 6.38 -8.31
C SER A 337 19.27 5.52 -8.96
N ARG A 338 19.46 4.30 -8.45
CA ARG A 338 20.41 3.31 -9.02
C ARG A 338 19.73 2.30 -9.94
N ARG A 339 18.43 2.42 -10.16
CA ARG A 339 17.60 1.45 -10.91
C ARG A 339 17.75 0.01 -10.42
N ARG A 340 17.99 -0.18 -9.11
CA ARG A 340 18.16 -1.49 -8.51
C ARG A 340 16.85 -2.05 -7.98
N GLY A 341 16.50 -3.26 -8.44
CA GLY A 341 15.31 -4.00 -8.01
C GLY A 341 14.26 -4.11 -9.12
N ILE A 342 13.10 -4.64 -8.77
CA ILE A 342 11.98 -4.86 -9.69
C ILE A 342 11.04 -3.66 -9.62
N PHE A 343 10.93 -2.93 -10.74
CA PHE A 343 10.01 -1.82 -10.91
C PHE A 343 8.62 -2.34 -11.31
N THR A 344 7.59 -1.63 -10.92
CA THR A 344 6.21 -2.11 -11.04
C THR A 344 5.71 -2.24 -12.47
N ASP A 345 6.15 -1.41 -13.39
CA ASP A 345 5.90 -1.52 -14.82
C ASP A 345 6.52 -2.80 -15.40
N ALA A 346 7.83 -2.98 -15.18
CA ALA A 346 8.57 -4.14 -15.65
C ALA A 346 8.04 -5.45 -15.02
N ALA A 347 7.59 -5.41 -13.76
CA ALA A 347 6.93 -6.56 -13.14
C ALA A 347 5.68 -6.99 -13.90
N LEU A 348 4.83 -6.03 -14.31
CA LEU A 348 3.59 -6.29 -15.06
C LEU A 348 3.81 -6.68 -16.51
N GLU A 349 4.96 -6.35 -17.11
CA GLU A 349 5.37 -6.84 -18.43
C GLU A 349 5.71 -8.34 -18.40
N GLU A 350 6.28 -8.80 -17.30
CA GLU A 350 6.78 -10.16 -17.17
C GLU A 350 5.73 -11.16 -16.69
N LEU A 351 4.90 -10.79 -15.71
CA LEU A 351 3.95 -11.69 -15.07
C LEU A 351 2.67 -10.99 -14.67
N PRO A 352 1.54 -11.72 -14.59
CA PRO A 352 0.27 -11.21 -14.08
C PRO A 352 0.38 -10.64 -12.65
N ALA A 353 -0.35 -9.56 -12.39
CA ALA A 353 -0.33 -8.84 -11.12
C ALA A 353 -0.56 -9.75 -9.89
N ASP A 354 -1.48 -10.71 -9.98
CA ASP A 354 -1.85 -11.55 -8.84
C ASP A 354 -0.69 -12.44 -8.33
N LEU A 355 0.29 -12.80 -9.18
CA LEU A 355 1.45 -13.54 -8.73
C LEU A 355 2.33 -12.68 -7.82
N TRP A 356 2.55 -11.42 -8.20
CA TRP A 356 3.26 -10.44 -7.39
C TRP A 356 2.50 -10.11 -6.11
N ARG A 357 1.19 -9.85 -6.20
CA ARG A 357 0.31 -9.55 -5.07
C ARG A 357 0.35 -10.66 -4.02
N TRP A 358 0.21 -11.91 -4.44
CA TRP A 358 0.28 -13.07 -3.55
C TRP A 358 1.60 -13.11 -2.79
N TRP A 359 2.70 -13.09 -3.52
CA TRP A 359 4.02 -13.22 -2.90
C TRP A 359 4.33 -12.06 -1.94
N LEU A 360 4.03 -10.83 -2.36
CA LEU A 360 4.27 -9.63 -1.57
C LEU A 360 3.47 -9.63 -0.27
N ILE A 361 2.22 -10.08 -0.28
CA ILE A 361 1.38 -10.18 0.92
C ILE A 361 1.80 -11.35 1.81
N ALA A 362 2.07 -12.53 1.24
CA ALA A 362 2.53 -13.69 1.99
C ALA A 362 3.90 -13.48 2.66
N ASN A 363 4.70 -12.55 2.14
CA ASN A 363 6.03 -12.21 2.65
C ASN A 363 6.14 -10.74 3.08
N ALA A 364 5.02 -10.07 3.41
CA ALA A 364 5.02 -8.66 3.78
C ALA A 364 6.00 -8.39 4.95
N PRO A 365 6.79 -7.30 4.89
CA PRO A 365 7.80 -6.99 5.89
C PRO A 365 7.17 -6.35 7.15
N GLU A 366 6.35 -7.12 7.89
CA GLU A 366 5.55 -6.63 9.01
C GLU A 366 6.34 -6.47 10.30
N THR A 367 7.29 -7.37 10.57
CA THR A 367 8.05 -7.43 11.83
C THR A 367 9.54 -7.19 11.67
N SER A 368 10.06 -7.35 10.48
CA SER A 368 11.46 -7.15 10.10
C SER A 368 11.57 -6.95 8.60
N ASP A 369 12.73 -6.50 8.15
CA ASP A 369 13.04 -6.43 6.73
C ASP A 369 12.93 -7.84 6.11
N THR A 370 12.41 -7.93 4.88
CA THR A 370 12.22 -9.18 4.14
C THR A 370 13.00 -9.11 2.84
N ASP A 371 13.75 -10.17 2.51
CA ASP A 371 14.50 -10.22 1.26
C ASP A 371 13.72 -10.91 0.15
N PHE A 372 13.65 -10.25 -1.01
CA PHE A 372 13.11 -10.80 -2.25
C PHE A 372 14.23 -11.40 -3.07
N THR A 373 14.06 -12.65 -3.47
CA THR A 373 14.88 -13.27 -4.53
C THR A 373 13.99 -13.86 -5.60
N VAL A 374 14.41 -13.81 -6.86
CA VAL A 374 13.63 -14.36 -8.00
C VAL A 374 13.39 -15.86 -7.81
N SER A 375 14.37 -16.61 -7.33
CA SER A 375 14.26 -18.05 -7.10
C SER A 375 13.21 -18.38 -6.04
N ARG A 376 13.19 -17.65 -4.91
CA ARG A 376 12.20 -17.84 -3.84
C ARG A 376 10.81 -17.43 -4.31
N PHE A 377 10.69 -16.33 -5.04
CA PHE A 377 9.43 -15.90 -5.63
C PHE A 377 8.81 -16.99 -6.51
N ALA A 378 9.59 -17.55 -7.46
CA ALA A 378 9.12 -18.60 -8.34
C ALA A 378 8.71 -19.87 -7.58
N ALA A 379 9.51 -20.29 -6.59
CA ALA A 379 9.21 -21.46 -5.77
C ALA A 379 7.90 -21.28 -4.96
N ASP A 380 7.72 -20.14 -4.30
CA ASP A 380 6.55 -19.87 -3.48
C ASP A 380 5.27 -19.73 -4.34
N VAL A 381 5.34 -19.02 -5.48
CA VAL A 381 4.22 -18.89 -6.42
C VAL A 381 3.83 -20.26 -6.99
N ASN A 382 4.78 -21.07 -7.40
CA ASN A 382 4.51 -22.42 -7.89
C ASN A 382 3.82 -23.26 -6.83
N LYS A 383 4.39 -23.29 -5.62
CA LYS A 383 3.89 -24.09 -4.51
C LYS A 383 2.47 -23.69 -4.11
N ASP A 384 2.20 -22.40 -3.98
CA ASP A 384 0.94 -21.92 -3.40
C ASP A 384 -0.16 -21.72 -4.44
N LEU A 385 0.14 -21.00 -5.53
CA LEU A 385 -0.86 -20.67 -6.55
C LEU A 385 -1.03 -21.74 -7.61
N ALA A 386 0.05 -22.37 -8.09
CA ALA A 386 -0.06 -23.39 -9.12
C ALA A 386 -0.41 -24.77 -8.53
N ASP A 387 0.34 -25.26 -7.52
CA ASP A 387 0.22 -26.62 -7.01
C ASP A 387 -0.91 -26.78 -6.00
N VAL A 388 -1.24 -25.74 -5.22
CA VAL A 388 -2.30 -25.84 -4.22
C VAL A 388 -3.61 -25.28 -4.77
N PHE A 389 -3.70 -23.99 -5.08
CA PHE A 389 -4.95 -23.37 -5.51
C PHE A 389 -5.36 -23.76 -6.93
N GLY A 390 -4.46 -23.58 -7.89
CA GLY A 390 -4.73 -23.87 -9.31
C GLY A 390 -5.01 -25.35 -9.57
N ASN A 391 -4.26 -26.25 -8.94
CA ASN A 391 -4.48 -27.69 -9.05
C ASN A 391 -5.85 -28.11 -8.45
N LEU A 392 -6.23 -27.56 -7.29
CA LEU A 392 -7.53 -27.82 -6.69
C LEU A 392 -8.66 -27.47 -7.66
N VAL A 393 -8.66 -26.24 -8.18
CA VAL A 393 -9.67 -25.75 -9.13
C VAL A 393 -9.72 -26.60 -10.37
N ASN A 394 -8.58 -26.83 -11.01
CA ASN A 394 -8.50 -27.58 -12.26
C ASN A 394 -8.99 -29.03 -12.12
N ARG A 395 -8.60 -29.74 -11.06
CA ARG A 395 -9.03 -31.12 -10.83
C ARG A 395 -10.53 -31.25 -10.64
N VAL A 396 -11.11 -30.38 -9.82
CA VAL A 396 -12.53 -30.44 -9.46
C VAL A 396 -13.42 -30.02 -10.65
N VAL A 397 -13.07 -28.93 -11.33
CA VAL A 397 -13.84 -28.46 -12.49
C VAL A 397 -13.78 -29.45 -13.65
N ARG A 398 -12.58 -30.01 -13.96
CA ARG A 398 -12.45 -31.04 -15.01
C ARG A 398 -13.23 -32.30 -14.67
N PHE A 399 -13.18 -32.75 -13.42
CA PHE A 399 -13.96 -33.94 -13.02
C PHE A 399 -15.46 -33.66 -13.09
N SER A 400 -15.92 -32.50 -12.64
CA SER A 400 -17.34 -32.10 -12.78
C SER A 400 -17.80 -32.07 -14.25
N ALA A 401 -16.94 -31.57 -15.16
CA ALA A 401 -17.24 -31.57 -16.59
C ALA A 401 -17.38 -32.99 -17.16
N GLN A 402 -16.49 -33.89 -16.78
CA GLN A 402 -16.46 -35.27 -17.28
C GLN A 402 -17.56 -36.16 -16.70
N ALA A 403 -17.80 -36.07 -15.38
CA ALA A 403 -18.69 -36.98 -14.67
C ALA A 403 -20.13 -36.45 -14.54
N PHE A 404 -20.33 -35.13 -14.56
CA PHE A 404 -21.60 -34.48 -14.29
C PHE A 404 -22.00 -33.45 -15.37
N GLY A 405 -21.44 -33.54 -16.57
CA GLY A 405 -21.78 -32.67 -17.70
C GLY A 405 -21.55 -31.17 -17.45
N GLY A 406 -20.58 -30.81 -16.63
CA GLY A 406 -20.27 -29.41 -16.30
C GLY A 406 -21.39 -28.72 -15.48
N ARG A 407 -22.03 -29.46 -14.61
CA ARG A 407 -23.05 -28.92 -13.70
C ARG A 407 -22.77 -29.33 -12.26
N VAL A 408 -23.26 -28.51 -11.34
CA VAL A 408 -23.23 -28.86 -9.91
C VAL A 408 -24.10 -30.10 -9.70
N PRO A 409 -23.53 -31.23 -9.23
CA PRO A 409 -24.30 -32.46 -9.08
C PRO A 409 -25.38 -32.36 -8.00
N GLY A 410 -26.55 -32.93 -8.26
CA GLY A 410 -27.62 -33.11 -7.29
C GLY A 410 -27.57 -34.46 -6.58
N GLY A 411 -28.51 -34.71 -5.67
CA GLY A 411 -28.67 -35.96 -4.96
C GLY A 411 -27.68 -36.19 -3.80
N GLY A 412 -27.90 -37.24 -3.04
CA GLY A 412 -27.12 -37.57 -1.86
C GLY A 412 -27.25 -36.58 -0.70
N LYS A 413 -26.90 -37.02 0.50
CA LYS A 413 -26.81 -36.15 1.71
C LYS A 413 -25.38 -36.07 2.20
N ALA A 414 -24.97 -34.90 2.70
CA ALA A 414 -23.72 -34.74 3.43
C ALA A 414 -23.66 -35.70 4.61
N GLY A 415 -22.53 -36.37 4.79
CA GLY A 415 -22.29 -37.29 5.90
C GLY A 415 -21.42 -36.63 6.99
N GLU A 416 -21.03 -37.41 7.98
CA GLU A 416 -20.22 -36.96 9.12
C GLU A 416 -18.90 -36.30 8.65
N ARG A 417 -18.29 -36.84 7.60
CA ARG A 417 -17.04 -36.28 7.04
C ARG A 417 -17.22 -34.83 6.51
N GLU A 418 -18.30 -34.57 5.81
CA GLU A 418 -18.63 -33.23 5.30
C GLU A 418 -19.00 -32.28 6.44
N HIS A 419 -19.69 -32.76 7.47
CA HIS A 419 -19.99 -31.96 8.66
C HIS A 419 -18.73 -31.62 9.46
N ALA A 420 -17.83 -32.59 9.69
CA ALA A 420 -16.56 -32.36 10.33
C ALA A 420 -15.67 -31.36 9.54
N LEU A 421 -15.58 -31.53 8.21
CA LEU A 421 -14.87 -30.61 7.34
C LEU A 421 -15.46 -29.20 7.42
N SER A 422 -16.79 -29.08 7.40
CA SER A 422 -17.48 -27.81 7.49
C SER A 422 -17.15 -27.06 8.79
N ALA A 423 -17.15 -27.75 9.92
CA ALA A 423 -16.77 -27.19 11.21
C ALA A 423 -15.29 -26.74 11.25
N GLU A 424 -14.37 -27.56 10.70
CA GLU A 424 -12.95 -27.23 10.61
C GLU A 424 -12.73 -25.98 9.74
N ILE A 425 -13.32 -25.94 8.55
CA ILE A 425 -13.22 -24.80 7.62
C ILE A 425 -13.83 -23.55 8.28
N GLY A 426 -14.96 -23.67 8.97
CA GLY A 426 -15.58 -22.58 9.71
C GLY A 426 -14.63 -21.94 10.73
N THR A 427 -13.92 -22.76 11.49
CA THR A 427 -12.90 -22.30 12.44
C THR A 427 -11.75 -21.57 11.75
N ARG A 428 -11.29 -22.07 10.59
CA ARG A 428 -10.22 -21.43 9.81
C ARG A 428 -10.68 -20.11 9.21
N VAL A 429 -11.90 -20.02 8.70
CA VAL A 429 -12.45 -18.75 8.14
C VAL A 429 -12.59 -17.70 9.25
N ALA A 430 -13.02 -18.09 10.45
CA ALA A 430 -13.06 -17.18 11.60
C ALA A 430 -11.66 -16.66 11.96
N ARG A 431 -10.65 -17.53 11.99
CA ARG A 431 -9.25 -17.16 12.22
C ARG A 431 -8.71 -16.23 11.12
N LEU A 432 -8.98 -16.55 9.85
CA LEU A 432 -8.61 -15.71 8.72
C LEU A 432 -9.20 -14.29 8.84
N ARG A 433 -10.48 -14.21 9.25
CA ARG A 433 -11.13 -12.92 9.51
C ARG A 433 -10.41 -12.14 10.61
N THR A 434 -10.06 -12.78 11.72
CA THR A 434 -9.30 -12.16 12.82
C THR A 434 -7.96 -11.61 12.33
N HIS A 435 -7.21 -12.35 11.50
CA HIS A 435 -5.94 -11.87 10.93
C HIS A 435 -6.13 -10.66 10.02
N HIS A 436 -7.17 -10.63 9.17
CA HIS A 436 -7.47 -9.45 8.36
C HIS A 436 -7.87 -8.24 9.20
N GLU A 437 -8.68 -8.43 10.24
CA GLU A 437 -9.09 -7.37 11.17
C GLU A 437 -7.90 -6.82 11.96
N ALA A 438 -6.95 -7.68 12.33
CA ALA A 438 -5.72 -7.33 13.04
C ALA A 438 -4.60 -6.78 12.11
N LEU A 439 -4.84 -6.68 10.81
CA LEU A 439 -3.84 -6.25 9.81
C LEU A 439 -2.60 -7.17 9.77
N GLU A 440 -2.77 -8.46 10.02
CA GLU A 440 -1.73 -9.50 10.00
C GLU A 440 -1.69 -10.20 8.64
N PHE A 441 -1.13 -9.54 7.64
CA PHE A 441 -1.21 -9.95 6.23
C PHE A 441 -0.54 -11.29 5.94
N ARG A 442 0.64 -11.55 6.52
CA ARG A 442 1.33 -12.84 6.36
C ARG A 442 0.52 -13.98 6.95
N GLN A 443 -0.09 -13.78 8.11
CA GLN A 443 -0.94 -14.77 8.75
C GLN A 443 -2.23 -14.99 7.95
N ALA A 444 -2.82 -13.93 7.41
CA ALA A 444 -3.99 -14.02 6.54
C ALA A 444 -3.68 -14.85 5.28
N ALA A 445 -2.57 -14.59 4.60
CA ALA A 445 -2.14 -15.39 3.45
C ALA A 445 -1.86 -16.85 3.83
N ALA A 446 -1.20 -17.11 4.96
CA ALA A 446 -0.91 -18.45 5.45
C ALA A 446 -2.20 -19.24 5.76
N GLU A 447 -3.20 -18.60 6.40
CA GLU A 447 -4.47 -19.26 6.71
C GLU A 447 -5.32 -19.49 5.43
N THR A 448 -5.30 -18.55 4.48
CA THR A 448 -5.91 -18.73 3.15
C THR A 448 -5.33 -19.96 2.44
N ARG A 449 -4.00 -20.08 2.41
CA ARG A 449 -3.32 -21.25 1.87
C ARG A 449 -3.66 -22.54 2.61
N ALA A 450 -3.78 -22.50 3.93
CA ALA A 450 -4.15 -23.66 4.74
C ALA A 450 -5.57 -24.16 4.42
N ILE A 451 -6.51 -23.24 4.13
CA ILE A 451 -7.86 -23.59 3.66
C ILE A 451 -7.78 -24.32 2.31
N TRP A 452 -7.00 -23.81 1.35
CA TRP A 452 -6.80 -24.47 0.06
C TRP A 452 -6.17 -25.85 0.20
N ALA A 453 -5.15 -25.99 1.04
CA ALA A 453 -4.51 -27.28 1.31
C ALA A 453 -5.49 -28.28 1.91
N ARG A 454 -6.32 -27.84 2.87
CA ARG A 454 -7.33 -28.72 3.48
C ARG A 454 -8.40 -29.17 2.47
N ALA A 455 -8.81 -28.27 1.56
CA ALA A 455 -9.71 -28.62 0.45
C ALA A 455 -9.09 -29.68 -0.48
N ASN A 456 -7.79 -29.54 -0.86
CA ASN A 456 -7.08 -30.56 -1.61
C ASN A 456 -7.03 -31.91 -0.90
N THR A 457 -6.74 -31.92 0.40
CA THR A 457 -6.73 -33.13 1.23
C THR A 457 -8.10 -33.83 1.20
N TYR A 458 -9.20 -33.08 1.36
CA TYR A 458 -10.55 -33.64 1.29
C TYR A 458 -10.83 -34.30 -0.07
N VAL A 459 -10.51 -33.62 -1.16
CA VAL A 459 -10.70 -34.15 -2.52
C VAL A 459 -9.84 -35.40 -2.75
N GLN A 460 -8.63 -35.43 -2.23
CA GLN A 460 -7.73 -36.58 -2.34
C GLN A 460 -8.23 -37.79 -1.53
N GLU A 461 -8.63 -37.58 -0.29
CA GLU A 461 -9.14 -38.63 0.62
C GLU A 461 -10.47 -39.25 0.16
N THR A 462 -11.32 -38.44 -0.46
CA THR A 462 -12.66 -38.87 -0.91
C THR A 462 -12.67 -39.39 -2.34
N ALA A 463 -11.62 -39.12 -3.13
CA ALA A 463 -11.38 -39.63 -4.47
C ALA A 463 -12.67 -39.79 -5.33
N PRO A 464 -13.38 -38.70 -5.66
CA PRO A 464 -14.69 -38.77 -6.33
C PRO A 464 -14.61 -39.46 -7.69
N TRP A 465 -13.46 -39.45 -8.35
CA TRP A 465 -13.18 -40.15 -9.61
C TRP A 465 -13.16 -41.67 -9.47
N THR A 466 -12.92 -42.22 -8.28
CA THR A 466 -13.04 -43.65 -7.97
C THR A 466 -14.46 -43.96 -7.54
N ALA A 467 -15.04 -43.12 -6.68
CA ALA A 467 -16.39 -43.31 -6.12
C ALA A 467 -17.49 -43.29 -7.20
N ILE A 468 -17.31 -42.56 -8.31
CA ILE A 468 -18.35 -42.44 -9.36
C ILE A 468 -18.78 -43.78 -9.95
N ASN A 469 -17.89 -44.76 -9.99
CA ASN A 469 -18.18 -46.08 -10.56
C ASN A 469 -18.90 -47.04 -9.58
N SER A 470 -18.71 -46.86 -8.27
CA SER A 470 -19.26 -47.75 -7.26
C SER A 470 -20.41 -47.12 -6.46
N ASP A 471 -20.35 -45.82 -6.21
CA ASP A 471 -21.35 -45.02 -5.49
C ASP A 471 -21.48 -43.64 -6.10
N PRO A 472 -22.28 -43.50 -7.19
CA PRO A 472 -22.50 -42.21 -7.85
C PRO A 472 -23.12 -41.15 -6.93
N ALA A 473 -23.93 -41.55 -5.95
CA ALA A 473 -24.56 -40.63 -5.01
C ALA A 473 -23.49 -40.03 -4.07
N ARG A 474 -22.54 -40.83 -3.60
CA ARG A 474 -21.37 -40.37 -2.83
C ARG A 474 -20.48 -39.45 -3.67
N ALA A 475 -20.18 -39.84 -4.90
CA ALA A 475 -19.40 -39.02 -5.82
C ALA A 475 -20.04 -37.64 -6.07
N ALA A 476 -21.38 -37.59 -6.19
CA ALA A 476 -22.14 -36.35 -6.34
C ALA A 476 -21.99 -35.42 -5.10
N VAL A 477 -22.13 -35.97 -3.89
CA VAL A 477 -21.94 -35.22 -2.63
C VAL A 477 -20.53 -34.65 -2.55
N VAL A 478 -19.52 -35.48 -2.78
CA VAL A 478 -18.11 -35.08 -2.71
C VAL A 478 -17.81 -33.97 -3.73
N THR A 479 -18.26 -34.13 -4.97
CA THR A 479 -18.01 -33.14 -6.04
C THR A 479 -18.70 -31.81 -5.73
N ARG A 480 -19.95 -31.85 -5.27
CA ARG A 480 -20.67 -30.64 -4.86
C ARG A 480 -19.95 -29.93 -3.69
N THR A 481 -19.51 -30.67 -2.68
CA THR A 481 -18.74 -30.13 -1.56
C THR A 481 -17.42 -29.50 -2.06
N ALA A 482 -16.70 -30.17 -2.97
CA ALA A 482 -15.45 -29.65 -3.54
C ALA A 482 -15.68 -28.37 -4.37
N LEU A 483 -16.78 -28.28 -5.12
CA LEU A 483 -17.14 -27.06 -5.86
C LEU A 483 -17.42 -25.89 -4.91
N ASN A 484 -18.14 -26.15 -3.80
CA ASN A 484 -18.36 -25.12 -2.78
C ASN A 484 -17.06 -24.72 -2.06
N LEU A 485 -16.13 -25.65 -1.84
CA LEU A 485 -14.79 -25.32 -1.30
C LEU A 485 -13.99 -24.45 -2.25
N ILE A 486 -14.05 -24.69 -3.58
CA ILE A 486 -13.40 -23.81 -4.58
C ILE A 486 -14.02 -22.42 -4.55
N ARG A 487 -15.34 -22.33 -4.52
CA ARG A 487 -16.07 -21.07 -4.41
C ARG A 487 -15.61 -20.28 -3.17
N LEU A 488 -15.66 -20.92 -2.00
CA LEU A 488 -15.20 -20.32 -0.75
C LEU A 488 -13.74 -19.89 -0.83
N SER A 489 -12.87 -20.75 -1.36
CA SER A 489 -11.44 -20.46 -1.54
C SER A 489 -11.21 -19.21 -2.39
N ALA A 490 -11.98 -19.03 -3.46
CA ALA A 490 -11.90 -17.86 -4.31
C ALA A 490 -12.43 -16.60 -3.59
N VAL A 491 -13.58 -16.68 -2.90
CA VAL A 491 -14.13 -15.56 -2.11
C VAL A 491 -13.09 -15.07 -1.08
N LEU A 492 -12.49 -15.98 -0.32
CA LEU A 492 -11.53 -15.64 0.73
C LEU A 492 -10.21 -15.07 0.19
N ALA A 493 -9.80 -15.50 -1.01
CA ALA A 493 -8.57 -15.02 -1.64
C ALA A 493 -8.74 -13.71 -2.41
N TRP A 494 -9.98 -13.28 -2.66
CA TRP A 494 -10.28 -12.16 -3.57
C TRP A 494 -9.62 -10.84 -3.13
N SER A 495 -9.47 -10.60 -1.86
CA SER A 495 -8.76 -9.42 -1.36
C SER A 495 -7.29 -9.39 -1.79
N ILE A 496 -6.64 -10.55 -1.89
CA ILE A 496 -5.21 -10.67 -2.22
C ILE A 496 -5.00 -10.87 -3.73
N VAL A 497 -5.73 -11.81 -4.35
CA VAL A 497 -5.59 -12.21 -5.76
C VAL A 497 -6.91 -12.05 -6.54
N PRO A 498 -7.39 -10.80 -6.72
CA PRO A 498 -8.73 -10.52 -7.22
C PRO A 498 -9.01 -11.07 -8.61
N THR A 499 -8.01 -11.09 -9.50
CA THR A 499 -8.18 -11.56 -10.88
C THR A 499 -8.30 -13.09 -10.94
N LEU A 500 -7.45 -13.80 -10.22
CA LEU A 500 -7.53 -15.28 -10.15
C LEU A 500 -8.83 -15.72 -9.47
N ALA A 501 -9.18 -15.10 -8.35
CA ALA A 501 -10.42 -15.36 -7.64
C ALA A 501 -11.65 -15.07 -8.51
N GLY A 502 -11.67 -13.94 -9.21
CA GLY A 502 -12.75 -13.56 -10.13
C GLY A 502 -12.95 -14.57 -11.25
N LYS A 503 -11.86 -15.09 -11.85
CA LYS A 503 -11.95 -16.15 -12.87
C LYS A 503 -12.64 -17.41 -12.34
N VAL A 504 -12.34 -17.81 -11.12
CA VAL A 504 -12.97 -18.98 -10.49
C VAL A 504 -14.44 -18.73 -10.22
N LEU A 505 -14.77 -17.57 -9.64
CA LEU A 505 -16.14 -17.20 -9.32
C LEU A 505 -17.01 -17.09 -10.58
N SER A 506 -16.50 -16.44 -11.62
CA SER A 506 -17.19 -16.33 -12.92
C SER A 506 -17.45 -17.71 -13.56
N ALA A 507 -16.47 -18.62 -13.51
CA ALA A 507 -16.68 -20.00 -13.97
C ALA A 507 -17.77 -20.74 -13.17
N LEU A 508 -17.98 -20.38 -11.91
CA LEU A 508 -19.07 -20.90 -11.08
C LEU A 508 -20.39 -20.11 -11.23
N GLY A 509 -20.42 -19.14 -12.15
CA GLY A 509 -21.59 -18.29 -12.44
C GLY A 509 -21.82 -17.21 -11.35
N GLU A 510 -20.79 -16.76 -10.67
CA GLU A 510 -20.84 -15.68 -9.67
C GLU A 510 -20.02 -14.48 -10.15
N ASP A 511 -20.69 -13.49 -10.71
CA ASP A 511 -20.09 -12.29 -11.31
C ASP A 511 -20.29 -11.02 -10.45
N ALA A 512 -20.51 -11.19 -9.14
CA ALA A 512 -20.62 -10.05 -8.24
C ALA A 512 -19.29 -9.26 -8.23
N PRO A 513 -19.33 -7.92 -8.37
CA PRO A 513 -18.11 -7.09 -8.39
C PRO A 513 -17.33 -7.18 -7.09
N ILE A 514 -18.01 -7.43 -5.97
CA ILE A 514 -17.41 -7.69 -4.66
C ILE A 514 -18.06 -8.97 -4.10
N PRO A 515 -17.33 -10.08 -4.03
CA PRO A 515 -17.84 -11.30 -3.42
C PRO A 515 -17.94 -11.11 -1.91
N LEU A 516 -19.13 -11.25 -1.37
CA LEU A 516 -19.35 -11.03 0.07
C LEU A 516 -18.63 -12.08 0.92
N TRP A 517 -18.08 -11.64 2.04
CA TRP A 517 -17.52 -12.52 3.06
C TRP A 517 -18.62 -13.45 3.61
N PRO A 518 -18.37 -14.75 3.80
CA PRO A 518 -19.38 -15.68 4.26
C PRO A 518 -19.90 -15.30 5.65
N ALA A 519 -21.21 -15.10 5.76
CA ALA A 519 -21.87 -14.66 7.00
C ALA A 519 -21.77 -15.70 8.12
N GLN A 520 -21.83 -16.99 7.77
CA GLN A 520 -21.60 -18.11 8.67
C GLN A 520 -20.65 -19.09 7.99
N ALA A 521 -19.40 -19.06 8.42
CA ALA A 521 -18.42 -20.01 7.96
C ALA A 521 -18.76 -21.40 8.54
N GLY A 522 -19.06 -22.34 7.66
CA GLY A 522 -19.18 -23.76 8.02
C GLY A 522 -20.56 -24.37 7.94
N SER A 523 -21.66 -23.63 8.01
CA SER A 523 -23.01 -24.24 8.03
C SER A 523 -23.57 -24.60 6.65
N GLY A 524 -22.91 -24.25 5.56
CA GLY A 524 -23.46 -24.33 4.20
C GLY A 524 -22.55 -24.88 3.11
N LEU A 525 -21.36 -25.40 3.40
CA LEU A 525 -20.39 -25.85 2.38
C LEU A 525 -20.94 -26.81 1.32
N ALA A 526 -22.01 -27.51 1.60
CA ALA A 526 -22.65 -28.44 0.65
C ALA A 526 -23.83 -27.83 -0.12
N LEU A 527 -24.24 -26.60 0.17
CA LEU A 527 -25.54 -26.05 -0.27
C LEU A 527 -25.47 -24.70 -0.98
N ASP A 528 -24.35 -23.97 -0.90
CA ASP A 528 -24.24 -22.60 -1.45
C ASP A 528 -24.39 -22.56 -2.99
N LEU A 529 -23.88 -23.56 -3.70
CA LEU A 529 -24.11 -23.72 -5.13
C LEU A 529 -25.31 -24.64 -5.37
N PRO A 530 -26.38 -24.16 -5.98
CA PRO A 530 -27.58 -24.97 -6.24
C PRO A 530 -27.29 -26.09 -7.25
N ALA A 531 -27.87 -27.27 -7.02
CA ALA A 531 -27.79 -28.40 -7.94
C ALA A 531 -28.30 -28.02 -9.35
N GLY A 532 -27.63 -28.52 -10.38
CA GLY A 532 -27.96 -28.25 -11.78
C GLY A 532 -27.34 -26.95 -12.32
N ARG A 533 -26.76 -26.08 -11.48
CA ARG A 533 -26.07 -24.85 -11.91
C ARG A 533 -24.95 -25.18 -12.90
N PRO A 534 -24.89 -24.53 -14.07
CA PRO A 534 -23.80 -24.72 -15.01
C PRO A 534 -22.47 -24.22 -14.43
N ILE A 535 -21.41 -24.94 -14.76
CA ILE A 535 -20.02 -24.57 -14.45
C ILE A 535 -19.33 -24.29 -15.77
N GLY A 536 -18.81 -23.09 -15.92
CA GLY A 536 -18.05 -22.68 -17.09
C GLY A 536 -16.70 -23.38 -17.19
N PRO A 537 -16.15 -23.47 -18.40
CA PRO A 537 -14.79 -24.00 -18.56
C PRO A 537 -13.76 -23.05 -17.92
N ILE A 538 -12.78 -23.63 -17.25
CA ILE A 538 -11.65 -22.89 -16.70
C ILE A 538 -10.36 -23.57 -17.17
N GLY A 539 -9.48 -22.79 -17.76
CA GLY A 539 -8.14 -23.23 -18.09
C GLY A 539 -7.21 -23.25 -16.87
N PRO A 540 -5.94 -23.62 -17.04
CA PRO A 540 -4.96 -23.51 -15.96
C PRO A 540 -4.92 -22.07 -15.41
N LEU A 541 -5.18 -21.91 -14.12
CA LEU A 541 -5.21 -20.59 -13.47
C LEU A 541 -3.84 -19.92 -13.47
N VAL A 542 -2.80 -20.71 -13.21
CA VAL A 542 -1.41 -20.26 -13.09
C VAL A 542 -0.51 -21.26 -13.81
N ALA A 543 0.30 -20.75 -14.71
CA ALA A 543 1.39 -21.52 -15.30
C ALA A 543 2.57 -21.59 -14.32
N LYS A 544 3.21 -22.76 -14.21
CA LYS A 544 4.41 -22.90 -13.38
C LYS A 544 5.58 -22.16 -13.98
N LEU A 545 6.32 -21.46 -13.12
CA LEU A 545 7.58 -20.82 -13.47
C LEU A 545 8.69 -21.86 -13.44
N GLY A 546 9.23 -22.23 -14.61
CA GLY A 546 10.32 -23.18 -14.75
C GLY A 546 11.70 -22.55 -14.57
N ALA A 547 12.76 -23.37 -14.66
CA ALA A 547 14.14 -22.88 -14.55
C ALA A 547 14.48 -21.80 -15.61
N ALA A 548 13.93 -21.91 -16.81
CA ALA A 548 14.11 -20.92 -17.88
C ALA A 548 13.46 -19.57 -17.52
N ASP A 549 12.27 -19.59 -16.88
CA ASP A 549 11.61 -18.37 -16.41
C ASP A 549 12.41 -17.72 -15.29
N VAL A 550 12.91 -18.50 -14.35
CA VAL A 550 13.76 -18.00 -13.26
C VAL A 550 15.03 -17.35 -13.83
N ALA A 551 15.69 -17.99 -14.78
CA ALA A 551 16.89 -17.43 -15.43
C ALA A 551 16.57 -16.12 -16.18
N ARG A 552 15.48 -16.08 -16.95
CA ARG A 552 15.01 -14.91 -17.69
C ARG A 552 14.69 -13.75 -16.75
N LEU A 553 13.92 -14.00 -15.69
CA LEU A 553 13.57 -12.97 -14.69
C LEU A 553 14.82 -12.48 -13.95
N SER A 554 15.73 -13.38 -13.55
CA SER A 554 16.99 -13.01 -12.91
C SER A 554 17.85 -12.12 -13.81
N GLN A 555 17.93 -12.44 -15.09
CA GLN A 555 18.63 -11.61 -16.07
C GLN A 555 17.94 -10.26 -16.32
N ARG A 556 16.62 -10.26 -16.43
CA ARG A 556 15.81 -9.04 -16.67
C ARG A 556 15.95 -8.02 -15.53
N PHE A 557 16.06 -8.52 -14.30
CA PHE A 557 16.10 -7.71 -13.08
C PHE A 557 17.49 -7.66 -12.43
N ALA A 558 18.53 -8.20 -13.07
CA ALA A 558 19.91 -8.05 -12.64
C ALA A 558 20.30 -6.57 -12.77
N GLY A 559 20.24 -5.80 -11.64
CA GLY A 559 20.56 -4.39 -11.57
C GLY A 559 21.85 -4.15 -10.80
#